data_81d086fe9e365d65fe0ea124182c2590
#
_entry.id   81d086fe9e365d65fe0ea124182c2590
#
_cell.length_a   1.000
_cell.length_b   1.000
_cell.length_c   1.000
_cell.angle_alpha   90.00
_cell.angle_beta   90.00
_cell.angle_gamma   90.00
#
_symmetry.space_group_name_H-M   'P 1'
#
loop_
_entity.id
_entity.type
_entity.pdbx_description
1 polymer ?
#
loop_
_entity_poly.entity_id
_entity_poly.type
_entity_poly.pdbx_seq_one_letter_code
_entity_poly.pdbx_strand_id
1 'polypeptide(L)'
;MVRRMMEKKERTGGIVILDFGSRHAQLIAREVRELEVYSRILPWDASVERVLQSEPKGIILSERPRSAEVSEVLSRFRESLPVLEIRSG
;
A
#
# COMPACT_ATOMS: atom_id res chain seq x y z
N MET A 1 23.78 6.57 12.78
CA MET A 1 23.81 5.25 12.17
C MET A 1 22.86 4.28 12.80
N VAL A 2 22.92 4.10 14.08
CA VAL A 2 21.93 3.31 14.82
C VAL A 2 20.53 3.89 14.58
N ARG A 3 20.43 5.18 14.50
CA ARG A 3 19.21 5.91 14.26
C ARG A 3 18.54 5.53 12.94
N ARG A 4 19.33 5.34 11.88
CA ARG A 4 18.78 4.92 10.58
C ARG A 4 18.21 3.52 10.61
N MET A 5 18.86 2.65 11.35
CA MET A 5 18.38 1.28 11.47
C MET A 5 17.06 1.24 12.25
N MET A 6 16.94 2.05 13.26
CA MET A 6 15.71 2.17 14.03
C MET A 6 14.58 2.76 13.19
N GLU A 7 14.91 3.76 12.37
CA GLU A 7 13.91 4.36 11.48
C GLU A 7 13.37 3.34 10.47
N LYS A 8 14.23 2.46 9.96
CA LYS A 8 13.77 1.39 9.07
C LYS A 8 12.84 0.42 9.76
N LYS A 9 13.13 0.08 11.00
CA LYS A 9 12.26 -0.80 11.78
C LYS A 9 10.93 -0.15 12.09
N GLU A 10 10.95 1.12 12.40
CA GLU A 10 9.74 1.87 12.70
C GLU A 10 8.83 2.00 11.50
N ARG A 11 9.39 1.87 10.29
CA ARG A 11 8.63 1.95 9.05
C ARG A 11 7.96 0.67 8.62
N THR A 12 8.16 -0.41 9.38
CA THR A 12 7.40 -1.62 9.11
C THR A 12 6.01 -1.49 9.69
N GLY A 13 5.07 -2.20 9.12
CA GLY A 13 3.72 -2.25 9.63
C GLY A 13 2.80 -1.11 9.22
N GLY A 14 3.24 -0.23 8.33
CA GLY A 14 2.41 0.86 7.83
C GLY A 14 1.43 0.40 6.75
N ILE A 15 1.07 1.33 5.87
CA ILE A 15 0.13 1.09 4.78
C ILE A 15 0.87 1.08 3.45
N VAL A 16 0.58 0.08 2.61
CA VAL A 16 1.04 0.06 1.23
C VAL A 16 -0.07 0.61 0.35
N ILE A 17 0.27 1.54 -0.51
CA ILE A 17 -0.67 2.13 -1.46
C ILE A 17 -0.24 1.65 -2.85
N LEU A 18 -1.13 0.96 -3.55
CA LEU A 18 -0.85 0.52 -4.91
C LEU A 18 -1.29 1.59 -5.90
N ASP A 19 -0.35 2.04 -6.71
CA ASP A 19 -0.55 3.11 -7.67
C ASP A 19 -0.93 2.53 -9.03
N PHE A 20 -2.09 2.93 -9.53
CA PHE A 20 -2.60 2.50 -10.83
C PHE A 20 -2.42 3.57 -11.91
N GLY A 21 -1.49 4.50 -11.69
CA GLY A 21 -1.15 5.49 -12.70
C GLY A 21 -1.87 6.82 -12.58
N SER A 22 -2.65 7.01 -11.53
CA SER A 22 -3.33 8.27 -11.28
C SER A 22 -2.60 9.07 -10.20
N ARG A 23 -3.01 10.31 -10.00
CA ARG A 23 -2.45 11.14 -8.94
C ARG A 23 -2.99 10.78 -7.55
N HIS A 24 -3.99 9.94 -7.51
CA HIS A 24 -4.67 9.59 -6.26
C HIS A 24 -3.74 8.96 -5.24
N ALA A 25 -2.79 8.14 -5.69
CA ALA A 25 -1.87 7.48 -4.78
C ALA A 25 -1.08 8.47 -3.92
N GLN A 26 -0.61 9.54 -4.51
CA GLN A 26 0.15 10.56 -3.80
C GLN A 26 -0.73 11.32 -2.80
N LEU A 27 -1.95 11.62 -3.20
CA LEU A 27 -2.90 12.30 -2.31
C LEU A 27 -3.26 11.41 -1.13
N ILE A 28 -3.49 10.13 -1.39
CA ILE A 28 -3.78 9.16 -0.34
C ILE A 28 -2.61 9.04 0.63
N ALA A 29 -1.39 8.94 0.10
CA ALA A 29 -0.20 8.85 0.93
C ALA A 29 -0.05 10.07 1.84
N ARG A 30 -0.35 11.24 1.31
CA ARG A 30 -0.28 12.47 2.07
C ARG A 30 -1.28 12.47 3.22
N GLU A 31 -2.51 12.05 2.96
CA GLU A 31 -3.53 11.98 3.98
C GLU A 31 -3.20 10.96 5.06
N VAL A 32 -2.65 9.82 4.65
CA VAL A 32 -2.24 8.79 5.60
C VAL A 32 -1.13 9.31 6.50
N ARG A 33 -0.17 10.06 5.94
CA ARG A 33 0.91 10.67 6.75
C ARG A 33 0.40 11.70 7.73
N GLU A 34 -0.63 12.43 7.37
CA GLU A 34 -1.24 13.40 8.28
C GLU A 34 -1.82 12.73 9.52
N LEU A 35 -2.14 11.44 9.41
CA LEU A 35 -2.58 10.63 10.54
C LEU A 35 -1.42 10.00 11.29
N GLU A 36 -0.19 10.41 10.97
CA GLU A 36 1.04 9.87 11.56
C GLU A 36 1.22 8.38 11.31
N VAL A 37 0.74 7.91 10.18
CA VAL A 37 0.90 6.51 9.76
C VAL A 37 1.90 6.46 8.61
N TYR A 38 2.86 5.55 8.69
CA TYR A 38 3.81 5.36 7.60
C TYR A 38 3.09 4.80 6.38
N SER A 39 3.39 5.36 5.22
CA SER A 39 2.84 4.87 3.96
C SER A 39 3.95 4.66 2.95
N ARG A 40 3.74 3.70 2.07
CA ARG A 40 4.66 3.39 0.98
C ARG A 40 3.86 3.22 -0.29
N ILE A 41 4.27 3.91 -1.35
CA ILE A 41 3.61 3.78 -2.64
C ILE A 41 4.39 2.79 -3.49
N LEU A 42 3.69 1.80 -4.03
CA LEU A 42 4.27 0.82 -4.95
C LEU A 42 3.43 0.78 -6.22
N PRO A 43 4.02 0.42 -7.36
CA PRO A 43 3.23 0.25 -8.57
C PRO A 43 2.25 -0.91 -8.40
N TRP A 44 1.13 -0.85 -9.11
CA TRP A 44 0.08 -1.87 -9.00
C TRP A 44 0.59 -3.28 -9.35
N ASP A 45 1.60 -3.38 -10.21
CA ASP A 45 2.17 -4.65 -10.62
C ASP A 45 3.37 -5.10 -9.79
N ALA A 46 3.60 -4.48 -8.65
CA ALA A 46 4.64 -4.92 -7.74
C ALA A 46 4.38 -6.36 -7.31
N SER A 47 5.46 -7.12 -7.13
CA SER A 47 5.34 -8.52 -6.71
C SER A 47 4.73 -8.62 -5.31
N VAL A 48 4.11 -9.76 -5.03
CA VAL A 48 3.54 -10.02 -3.71
C VAL A 48 4.61 -9.89 -2.63
N GLU A 49 5.80 -10.43 -2.90
CA GLU A 49 6.91 -10.37 -1.95
C GLU A 49 7.30 -8.93 -1.64
N ARG A 50 7.34 -8.08 -2.66
CA ARG A 50 7.69 -6.69 -2.47
C ARG A 50 6.64 -5.94 -1.65
N VAL A 51 5.37 -6.22 -1.91
CA VAL A 51 4.28 -5.61 -1.15
C VAL A 51 4.37 -6.00 0.32
N LEU A 52 4.63 -7.28 0.60
CA LEU A 52 4.69 -7.78 1.96
C LEU A 52 6.02 -7.53 2.67
N GLN A 53 7.02 -7.04 1.96
CA GLN A 53 8.35 -6.80 2.51
C GLN A 53 8.37 -5.88 3.72
N SER A 54 7.52 -4.88 3.72
CA SER A 54 7.41 -3.93 4.83
C SER A 54 6.46 -4.41 5.93
N GLU A 55 5.93 -5.61 5.80
CA GLU A 55 4.96 -6.16 6.74
C GLU A 55 3.80 -5.18 6.98
N PRO A 56 3.11 -4.76 5.92
CA PRO A 56 2.08 -3.73 6.06
C PRO A 56 0.90 -4.21 6.86
N LYS A 57 0.22 -3.30 7.51
CA LYS A 57 -1.01 -3.59 8.24
C LYS A 57 -2.25 -3.46 7.38
N GLY A 58 -2.09 -2.90 6.19
CA GLY A 58 -3.19 -2.77 5.25
C GLY A 58 -2.71 -2.30 3.90
N ILE A 59 -3.57 -2.43 2.91
CA ILE A 59 -3.30 -2.04 1.53
C ILE A 59 -4.41 -1.13 1.05
N ILE A 60 -4.05 -0.03 0.40
CA ILE A 60 -5.02 0.87 -0.21
C ILE A 60 -4.78 0.86 -1.72
N LEU A 61 -5.84 0.70 -2.48
CA LEU A 61 -5.79 0.78 -3.93
C LEU A 61 -6.21 2.18 -4.34
N SER A 62 -5.39 2.84 -5.15
CA SER A 62 -5.70 4.19 -5.61
C SER A 62 -6.86 4.23 -6.60
N GLU A 63 -7.18 3.10 -7.22
CA GLU A 63 -8.28 2.94 -8.14
C GLU A 63 -8.78 1.50 -8.10
N ARG A 64 -9.85 1.24 -8.83
CA ARG A 64 -10.33 -0.13 -9.00
C ARG A 64 -9.34 -0.95 -9.81
N PRO A 65 -9.17 -2.23 -9.49
CA PRO A 65 -8.38 -3.12 -10.33
C PRO A 65 -8.93 -3.12 -11.75
N ARG A 66 -8.01 -3.06 -12.73
CA ARG A 66 -8.39 -2.99 -14.13
C ARG A 66 -8.50 -4.35 -14.81
N SER A 67 -8.03 -5.39 -14.18
CA SER A 67 -8.05 -6.72 -14.77
C SER A 67 -8.43 -7.76 -13.74
N ALA A 68 -8.92 -8.89 -14.26
CA ALA A 68 -9.25 -10.03 -13.41
C ALA A 68 -8.02 -10.58 -12.70
N GLU A 69 -6.87 -10.53 -13.36
CA GLU A 69 -5.61 -11.00 -12.77
C GLU A 69 -5.24 -10.22 -11.53
N VAL A 70 -5.36 -8.90 -11.60
CA VAL A 70 -5.07 -8.04 -10.46
C VAL A 70 -6.07 -8.31 -9.35
N SER A 71 -7.35 -8.45 -9.68
CA SER A 71 -8.37 -8.75 -8.69
C SER A 71 -8.11 -10.07 -7.97
N GLU A 72 -7.61 -11.06 -8.69
CA GLU A 72 -7.29 -12.35 -8.11
C GLU A 72 -6.14 -12.24 -7.11
N VAL A 73 -5.09 -11.50 -7.47
CA VAL A 73 -3.97 -11.27 -6.57
C VAL A 73 -4.44 -10.53 -5.30
N LEU A 74 -5.30 -9.54 -5.49
CA LEU A 74 -5.82 -8.77 -4.35
C LEU A 74 -6.69 -9.62 -3.44
N SER A 75 -7.40 -10.60 -3.98
CA SER A 75 -8.18 -11.53 -3.16
C SER A 75 -7.29 -12.28 -2.19
N ARG A 76 -6.09 -12.61 -2.60
CA ARG A 76 -5.13 -13.29 -1.73
C ARG A 76 -4.67 -12.38 -0.60
N PHE A 77 -4.43 -11.11 -0.89
CA PHE A 77 -4.07 -10.16 0.15
C PHE A 77 -5.20 -10.00 1.16
N ARG A 78 -6.46 -10.00 0.69
CA ARG A 78 -7.61 -9.83 1.56
C ARG A 78 -7.77 -10.94 2.60
N GLU A 79 -7.21 -12.09 2.34
CA GLU A 79 -7.22 -13.18 3.31
C GLU A 79 -6.37 -12.87 4.55
N SER A 80 -5.35 -12.03 4.39
CA SER A 80 -4.39 -11.74 5.45
C SER A 80 -4.46 -10.30 5.95
N LEU A 81 -4.88 -9.37 5.09
CA LEU A 81 -4.78 -7.93 5.34
C LEU A 81 -6.06 -7.20 4.92
N PRO A 82 -6.40 -6.12 5.62
CA PRO A 82 -7.44 -5.22 5.12
C PRO A 82 -7.00 -4.60 3.80
N VAL A 83 -7.86 -4.62 2.81
CA VAL A 83 -7.63 -4.00 1.51
C VAL A 83 -8.76 -3.03 1.23
N LEU A 84 -8.43 -1.76 1.04
CA LEU A 84 -9.39 -0.70 0.79
C LEU A 84 -9.25 -0.18 -0.63
N GLU A 85 -10.34 -0.12 -1.35
CA GLU A 85 -10.38 0.49 -2.67
C GLU A 85 -10.91 1.90 -2.56
N ILE A 86 -10.18 2.86 -3.15
CA ILE A 86 -10.67 4.22 -3.22
C ILE A 86 -11.45 4.36 -4.52
N ARG A 87 -12.70 4.73 -4.39
CA ARG A 87 -13.55 4.96 -5.54
C ARG A 87 -13.66 6.45 -5.78
N SER A 88 -13.23 6.87 -6.94
CA SER A 88 -13.41 8.27 -7.32
C SER A 88 -14.83 8.46 -7.79
N GLY A 89 -15.52 9.25 -7.09
CA GLY A 89 -16.78 9.84 -7.43
C GLY A 89 -17.91 9.12 -7.93
#